data_98764fd4b431e754c988e01c7421f692
#
_entry.id   98764fd4b431e754c988e01c7421f692
#
_cell.length_a   1.000
_cell.length_b   1.000
_cell.length_c   1.000
_cell.angle_alpha   90.00
_cell.angle_beta   90.00
_cell.angle_gamma   90.00
#
_symmetry.space_group_name_H-M   'P 1'
#
loop_
_entity.id
_entity.type
_entity.pdbx_description
1 polymer ?
#
loop_
_entity_poly.entity_id
_entity_poly.type
_entity_poly.pdbx_seq_one_letter_code
_entity_poly.pdbx_strand_id
1 'polypeptide(L)'
;MSNHEVVIISANPKSGSRSRTSLVAELKQSIEAAGYDCELHTDLQQMASRAHSFAAEGLLRTVVSAGGDGTASTVASLIPTEIPLTLFPTGSENLLATYFFIAADVDKCVESIQKLQTKTIDVMLVNGKLSLLMASVGFDAEVVRRVHLSRKSHVSRWTYWSAILNTLVRYRWPDLKIVIRGENERKIDETNGSWVFVFNIPRYAAGLNIIQDAKEDDGFLDIGVFDRGGLLHGLSCYWAVTCGRHHQMKQWRRFRCKSIQIDSVAGNPQQSSCQTDGDWGCELPVTIQITDRKLSLVV
;
A
#
# COMPACT_ATOMS: atom_id res chain seq x y z
N MET A 1 -15.32 36.87 -11.78
CA MET A 1 -15.04 35.51 -12.28
C MET A 1 -15.18 34.61 -11.09
N SER A 2 -16.17 33.73 -11.08
CA SER A 2 -16.27 32.71 -10.02
C SER A 2 -15.08 31.78 -10.16
N ASN A 3 -14.13 31.87 -9.24
CA ASN A 3 -13.06 30.87 -9.15
C ASN A 3 -13.70 29.56 -8.71
N HIS A 4 -14.09 28.71 -9.66
CA HIS A 4 -14.55 27.37 -9.34
C HIS A 4 -13.34 26.55 -8.90
N GLU A 5 -13.45 25.92 -7.74
CA GLU A 5 -12.44 24.95 -7.30
C GLU A 5 -12.43 23.76 -8.26
N VAL A 6 -11.26 23.22 -8.51
CA VAL A 6 -11.02 22.11 -9.43
C VAL A 6 -10.85 20.82 -8.65
N VAL A 7 -11.49 19.77 -9.13
CA VAL A 7 -11.26 18.38 -8.70
C VAL A 7 -10.66 17.61 -9.85
N ILE A 8 -9.55 16.92 -9.60
CA ILE A 8 -8.92 16.06 -10.61
C ILE A 8 -9.22 14.60 -10.27
N ILE A 9 -9.72 13.83 -11.23
CA ILE A 9 -9.88 12.39 -11.13
C ILE A 9 -8.72 11.71 -11.88
N SER A 10 -7.93 10.92 -11.17
CA SER A 10 -6.95 10.01 -11.75
C SER A 10 -7.55 8.62 -11.85
N ALA A 11 -7.82 8.13 -13.05
CA ALA A 11 -8.40 6.82 -13.28
C ALA A 11 -7.40 5.88 -13.97
N ASN A 12 -7.22 4.68 -13.40
CA ASN A 12 -6.36 3.67 -14.02
C ASN A 12 -7.16 2.87 -15.07
N PRO A 13 -6.87 3.00 -16.37
CA PRO A 13 -7.60 2.31 -17.43
C PRO A 13 -7.44 0.78 -17.38
N LYS A 14 -6.39 0.28 -16.71
CA LYS A 14 -6.13 -1.17 -16.55
C LYS A 14 -6.90 -1.80 -15.39
N SER A 15 -7.46 -1.02 -14.49
CA SER A 15 -8.15 -1.51 -13.28
C SER A 15 -9.64 -1.79 -13.47
N GLY A 16 -10.21 -1.68 -14.69
CA GLY A 16 -11.63 -1.61 -14.86
C GLY A 16 -12.29 -2.69 -15.72
N SER A 17 -13.37 -3.29 -15.19
CA SER A 17 -14.47 -3.82 -16.00
C SER A 17 -15.27 -2.63 -16.61
N ARG A 18 -16.09 -2.88 -17.65
CA ARG A 18 -16.97 -1.83 -18.25
C ARG A 18 -17.82 -1.08 -17.22
N SER A 19 -18.27 -1.77 -16.17
CA SER A 19 -19.05 -1.18 -15.08
C SER A 19 -18.27 -0.13 -14.27
N ARG A 20 -16.96 -0.27 -14.16
CA ARG A 20 -16.11 0.70 -13.40
C ARG A 20 -15.86 1.98 -14.18
N THR A 21 -15.75 1.88 -15.50
CA THR A 21 -15.60 3.06 -16.37
C THR A 21 -16.87 3.92 -16.33
N SER A 22 -18.06 3.31 -16.31
CA SER A 22 -19.31 4.06 -16.16
C SER A 22 -19.43 4.74 -14.81
N LEU A 23 -18.98 4.08 -13.72
CA LEU A 23 -19.00 4.64 -12.37
C LEU A 23 -18.08 5.86 -12.22
N VAL A 24 -16.91 5.84 -12.86
CA VAL A 24 -16.00 7.00 -12.87
C VAL A 24 -16.58 8.15 -13.69
N ALA A 25 -17.26 7.86 -14.80
CA ALA A 25 -17.94 8.89 -15.58
C ALA A 25 -19.12 9.53 -14.81
N GLU A 26 -19.87 8.72 -14.09
CA GLU A 26 -20.94 9.17 -13.19
C GLU A 26 -20.38 10.06 -12.06
N LEU A 27 -19.27 9.63 -11.43
CA LEU A 27 -18.59 10.45 -10.42
C LEU A 27 -18.19 11.83 -10.97
N LYS A 28 -17.62 11.88 -12.18
CA LYS A 28 -17.28 13.16 -12.82
C LYS A 28 -18.50 14.06 -12.97
N GLN A 29 -19.59 13.53 -13.51
CA GLN A 29 -20.82 14.29 -13.71
C GLN A 29 -21.40 14.80 -12.37
N SER A 30 -21.36 13.98 -11.32
CA SER A 30 -21.85 14.37 -10.00
C SER A 30 -20.99 15.44 -9.33
N ILE A 31 -19.66 15.40 -9.53
CA ILE A 31 -18.74 16.46 -9.07
C ILE A 31 -19.04 17.78 -9.79
N GLU A 32 -19.26 17.73 -11.12
CA GLU A 32 -19.61 18.93 -11.92
C GLU A 32 -20.99 19.49 -11.51
N ALA A 33 -21.96 18.60 -11.26
CA ALA A 33 -23.28 19.00 -10.76
C ALA A 33 -23.24 19.62 -9.35
N ALA A 34 -22.23 19.26 -8.55
CA ALA A 34 -21.98 19.86 -7.24
C ALA A 34 -21.28 21.23 -7.30
N GLY A 35 -20.95 21.72 -8.51
CA GLY A 35 -20.43 23.07 -8.74
C GLY A 35 -18.89 23.16 -8.81
N TYR A 36 -18.20 22.05 -8.97
CA TYR A 36 -16.74 22.00 -9.18
C TYR A 36 -16.40 21.85 -10.65
N ASP A 37 -15.27 22.41 -11.07
CA ASP A 37 -14.67 22.04 -12.34
C ASP A 37 -13.99 20.66 -12.18
N CYS A 38 -14.20 19.73 -13.12
CA CYS A 38 -13.71 18.36 -12.96
C CYS A 38 -12.94 17.88 -14.18
N GLU A 39 -11.64 17.58 -13.99
CA GLU A 39 -10.81 16.96 -15.01
C GLU A 39 -10.62 15.46 -14.73
N LEU A 40 -10.75 14.64 -15.79
CA LEU A 40 -10.50 13.19 -15.73
C LEU A 40 -9.24 12.87 -16.55
N HIS A 41 -8.25 12.29 -15.87
CA HIS A 41 -7.00 11.87 -16.48
C HIS A 41 -6.76 10.36 -16.34
N THR A 42 -6.29 9.73 -17.40
CA THR A 42 -5.81 8.34 -17.41
C THR A 42 -4.30 8.26 -17.55
N ASP A 43 -3.66 9.36 -17.88
CA ASP A 43 -2.22 9.53 -17.90
C ASP A 43 -1.73 10.21 -16.63
N LEU A 44 -0.81 9.56 -15.92
CA LEU A 44 -0.33 10.04 -14.61
C LEU A 44 0.54 11.29 -14.72
N GLN A 45 1.28 11.47 -15.82
CA GLN A 45 2.13 12.65 -16.00
C GLN A 45 1.28 13.89 -16.30
N GLN A 46 0.26 13.74 -17.14
CA GLN A 46 -0.70 14.80 -17.41
C GLN A 46 -1.45 15.18 -16.12
N MET A 47 -1.96 14.18 -15.39
CA MET A 47 -2.61 14.39 -14.09
C MET A 47 -1.70 15.17 -13.13
N ALA A 48 -0.45 14.76 -12.98
CA ALA A 48 0.51 15.41 -12.08
C ALA A 48 0.76 16.87 -12.51
N SER A 49 1.01 17.13 -13.81
CA SER A 49 1.23 18.48 -14.35
C SER A 49 0.03 19.40 -14.06
N ARG A 50 -1.19 18.91 -14.28
CA ARG A 50 -2.42 19.68 -14.00
C ARG A 50 -2.62 19.92 -12.51
N ALA A 51 -2.35 18.90 -11.68
CA ALA A 51 -2.44 19.03 -10.22
C ALA A 51 -1.50 20.12 -9.69
N HIS A 52 -0.24 20.13 -10.14
CA HIS A 52 0.72 21.16 -9.76
C HIS A 52 0.32 22.56 -10.26
N SER A 53 -0.20 22.67 -11.50
CA SER A 53 -0.67 23.97 -12.03
C SER A 53 -1.81 24.53 -11.18
N PHE A 54 -2.87 23.75 -10.97
CA PHE A 54 -4.01 24.21 -10.18
C PHE A 54 -3.70 24.43 -8.71
N ALA A 55 -2.79 23.65 -8.14
CA ALA A 55 -2.33 23.88 -6.77
C ALA A 55 -1.58 25.22 -6.65
N ALA A 56 -0.71 25.55 -7.61
CA ALA A 56 0.01 26.83 -7.64
C ALA A 56 -0.95 28.04 -7.81
N GLU A 57 -2.09 27.85 -8.46
CA GLU A 57 -3.14 28.85 -8.62
C GLU A 57 -4.08 28.92 -7.40
N GLY A 58 -3.95 27.98 -6.44
CA GLY A 58 -4.84 27.87 -5.28
C GLY A 58 -6.26 27.40 -5.62
N LEU A 59 -6.42 26.74 -6.77
CA LEU A 59 -7.71 26.29 -7.29
C LEU A 59 -7.97 24.80 -7.05
N LEU A 60 -6.92 23.98 -6.80
CA LEU A 60 -7.07 22.54 -6.64
C LEU A 60 -7.66 22.19 -5.28
N ARG A 61 -8.86 21.64 -5.27
CA ARG A 61 -9.52 21.17 -4.05
C ARG A 61 -8.99 19.83 -3.58
N THR A 62 -8.93 18.86 -4.46
CA THR A 62 -8.46 17.50 -4.17
C THR A 62 -8.12 16.75 -5.46
N VAL A 63 -7.33 15.68 -5.32
CA VAL A 63 -7.15 14.70 -6.37
C VAL A 63 -7.82 13.39 -5.96
N VAL A 64 -8.73 12.90 -6.79
CA VAL A 64 -9.45 11.63 -6.59
C VAL A 64 -8.67 10.51 -7.24
N SER A 65 -8.22 9.54 -6.45
CA SER A 65 -7.62 8.30 -6.96
C SER A 65 -8.71 7.26 -7.21
N ALA A 66 -9.12 7.12 -8.46
CA ALA A 66 -10.10 6.10 -8.89
C ALA A 66 -9.35 4.82 -9.30
N GLY A 67 -9.05 3.99 -8.31
CA GLY A 67 -8.25 2.78 -8.49
C GLY A 67 -8.17 1.91 -7.25
N GLY A 68 -7.15 1.05 -7.20
CA GLY A 68 -6.78 0.29 -6.00
C GLY A 68 -5.63 0.95 -5.24
N ASP A 69 -5.11 0.22 -4.23
CA ASP A 69 -4.07 0.70 -3.33
C ASP A 69 -2.81 1.17 -4.06
N GLY A 70 -2.32 0.40 -5.06
CA GLY A 70 -1.17 0.79 -5.88
C GLY A 70 -1.41 2.08 -6.69
N THR A 71 -2.66 2.33 -7.15
CA THR A 71 -3.02 3.59 -7.80
C THR A 71 -2.99 4.74 -6.79
N ALA A 72 -3.51 4.55 -5.60
CA ALA A 72 -3.51 5.54 -4.53
C ALA A 72 -2.07 5.94 -4.15
N SER A 73 -1.18 4.97 -3.93
CA SER A 73 0.23 5.21 -3.64
C SER A 73 0.94 5.96 -4.78
N THR A 74 0.65 5.60 -6.03
CA THR A 74 1.22 6.29 -7.20
C THR A 74 0.73 7.74 -7.31
N VAL A 75 -0.57 7.97 -7.19
CA VAL A 75 -1.16 9.32 -7.22
C VAL A 75 -0.59 10.15 -6.07
N ALA A 76 -0.56 9.61 -4.85
CA ALA A 76 0.02 10.27 -3.69
C ALA A 76 1.49 10.68 -3.89
N SER A 77 2.26 9.91 -4.66
CA SER A 77 3.66 10.24 -4.96
C SER A 77 3.83 11.41 -5.93
N LEU A 78 2.80 11.73 -6.72
CA LEU A 78 2.85 12.67 -7.83
C LEU A 78 2.15 14.01 -7.54
N ILE A 79 1.26 14.06 -6.56
CA ILE A 79 0.52 15.28 -6.21
C ILE A 79 1.31 16.16 -5.24
N PRO A 80 1.06 17.48 -5.22
CA PRO A 80 1.60 18.38 -4.21
C PRO A 80 1.25 17.91 -2.79
N THR A 81 2.17 18.12 -1.85
CA THR A 81 2.05 17.58 -0.48
C THR A 81 0.88 18.18 0.30
N GLU A 82 0.56 19.43 0.00
CA GLU A 82 -0.54 20.20 0.62
C GLU A 82 -1.92 19.79 0.11
N ILE A 83 -2.00 19.11 -1.03
CA ILE A 83 -3.28 18.73 -1.64
C ILE A 83 -3.76 17.40 -1.06
N PRO A 84 -4.99 17.35 -0.53
CA PRO A 84 -5.55 16.14 -0.01
C PRO A 84 -5.85 15.13 -1.12
N LEU A 85 -5.69 13.84 -0.80
CA LEU A 85 -6.07 12.72 -1.65
C LEU A 85 -7.47 12.24 -1.28
N THR A 86 -8.35 12.10 -2.25
CA THR A 86 -9.64 11.41 -2.10
C THR A 86 -9.55 10.02 -2.71
N LEU A 87 -10.08 9.00 -2.03
CA LEU A 87 -10.12 7.64 -2.57
C LEU A 87 -11.48 7.35 -3.20
N PHE A 88 -11.45 6.76 -4.39
CA PHE A 88 -12.61 6.14 -5.01
C PHE A 88 -12.24 4.69 -5.37
N PRO A 89 -12.54 3.73 -4.47
CA PRO A 89 -11.95 2.40 -4.50
C PRO A 89 -12.56 1.52 -5.58
N THR A 90 -11.94 1.45 -6.75
CA THR A 90 -12.34 0.58 -7.87
C THR A 90 -11.42 -0.63 -8.07
N GLY A 91 -10.42 -0.82 -7.21
CA GLY A 91 -9.50 -1.95 -7.23
C GLY A 91 -10.11 -3.25 -6.67
N SER A 92 -9.27 -4.27 -6.45
CA SER A 92 -9.71 -5.58 -5.97
C SER A 92 -9.80 -5.68 -4.45
N GLU A 93 -8.78 -5.25 -3.73
CA GLU A 93 -8.70 -5.35 -2.25
C GLU A 93 -9.04 -4.02 -1.57
N ASN A 94 -8.49 -2.91 -2.05
CA ASN A 94 -8.71 -1.55 -1.55
C ASN A 94 -8.54 -1.45 -0.03
N LEU A 95 -7.40 -1.94 0.46
CA LEU A 95 -7.14 -2.06 1.89
C LEU A 95 -7.13 -0.71 2.59
N LEU A 96 -6.58 0.33 1.94
CA LEU A 96 -6.56 1.69 2.44
C LEU A 96 -7.98 2.25 2.60
N ALA A 97 -8.80 2.12 1.56
CA ALA A 97 -10.19 2.55 1.60
C ALA A 97 -11.02 1.75 2.63
N THR A 98 -10.78 0.44 2.73
CA THR A 98 -11.44 -0.43 3.72
C THR A 98 -11.08 -0.02 5.15
N TYR A 99 -9.83 0.39 5.39
CA TYR A 99 -9.38 0.82 6.71
C TYR A 99 -10.11 2.09 7.18
N PHE A 100 -10.34 3.03 6.26
CA PHE A 100 -11.06 4.27 6.54
C PHE A 100 -12.57 4.21 6.26
N PHE A 101 -13.12 3.01 6.01
CA PHE A 101 -14.54 2.79 5.71
C PHE A 101 -15.08 3.55 4.49
N ILE A 102 -14.21 3.79 3.50
CA ILE A 102 -14.53 4.48 2.25
C ILE A 102 -15.05 3.45 1.23
N ALA A 103 -16.26 3.68 0.72
CA ALA A 103 -16.88 2.84 -0.30
C ALA A 103 -16.78 3.47 -1.71
N ALA A 104 -16.91 2.63 -2.75
CA ALA A 104 -17.07 3.10 -4.12
C ALA A 104 -18.52 3.56 -4.38
N ASP A 105 -18.89 4.66 -3.73
CA ASP A 105 -20.22 5.28 -3.73
C ASP A 105 -20.06 6.72 -4.20
N VAL A 106 -20.75 7.08 -5.29
CA VAL A 106 -20.59 8.38 -5.94
C VAL A 106 -21.08 9.51 -5.03
N ASP A 107 -22.26 9.37 -4.43
CA ASP A 107 -22.85 10.40 -3.59
C ASP A 107 -22.00 10.68 -2.34
N LYS A 108 -21.52 9.61 -1.69
CA LYS A 108 -20.63 9.74 -0.53
C LYS A 108 -19.29 10.35 -0.89
N CYS A 109 -18.74 10.03 -2.07
CA CYS A 109 -17.48 10.60 -2.52
C CYS A 109 -17.63 12.12 -2.75
N VAL A 110 -18.72 12.56 -3.42
CA VAL A 110 -19.03 13.98 -3.61
C VAL A 110 -19.24 14.68 -2.27
N GLU A 111 -19.98 14.08 -1.36
CA GLU A 111 -20.18 14.60 0.00
C GLU A 111 -18.86 14.78 0.76
N SER A 112 -17.95 13.79 0.67
CA SER A 112 -16.62 13.88 1.29
C SER A 112 -15.77 14.99 0.66
N ILE A 113 -15.82 15.17 -0.66
CA ILE A 113 -15.15 16.28 -1.37
C ILE A 113 -15.70 17.66 -0.91
N GLN A 114 -17.01 17.77 -0.73
CA GLN A 114 -17.64 18.99 -0.25
C GLN A 114 -17.24 19.33 1.18
N LYS A 115 -17.26 18.33 2.09
CA LYS A 115 -16.89 18.49 3.50
C LYS A 115 -15.41 18.70 3.70
N LEU A 116 -14.58 18.08 2.88
CA LEU A 116 -13.12 18.07 2.92
C LEU A 116 -12.54 17.76 4.31
N GLN A 117 -13.19 16.87 5.05
CA GLN A 117 -12.64 16.38 6.31
C GLN A 117 -11.47 15.47 6.02
N THR A 118 -10.32 15.75 6.61
CA THR A 118 -9.09 15.01 6.34
C THR A 118 -8.54 14.32 7.57
N LYS A 119 -7.90 13.17 7.34
CA LYS A 119 -6.98 12.53 8.28
C LYS A 119 -5.58 12.57 7.73
N THR A 120 -4.63 12.82 8.60
CA THR A 120 -3.21 12.76 8.25
C THR A 120 -2.73 11.32 8.41
N ILE A 121 -2.04 10.81 7.40
CA ILE A 121 -1.40 9.50 7.44
C ILE A 121 0.09 9.62 7.15
N ASP A 122 0.85 8.74 7.73
CA ASP A 122 2.28 8.60 7.50
C ASP A 122 2.56 8.08 6.09
N VAL A 123 3.70 8.45 5.56
CA VAL A 123 4.19 7.99 4.27
C VAL A 123 5.49 7.24 4.48
N MET A 124 5.55 6.00 4.02
CA MET A 124 6.80 5.26 4.00
C MET A 124 7.42 5.22 2.60
N LEU A 125 8.73 5.09 2.54
CA LEU A 125 9.48 4.85 1.31
C LEU A 125 10.10 3.46 1.34
N VAL A 126 9.94 2.72 0.26
CA VAL A 126 10.57 1.43 -0.01
C VAL A 126 11.57 1.62 -1.15
N ASN A 127 12.86 1.63 -0.86
CA ASN A 127 13.91 1.99 -1.81
C ASN A 127 13.59 3.31 -2.57
N GLY A 128 13.12 4.32 -1.85
CA GLY A 128 12.78 5.63 -2.40
C GLY A 128 11.42 5.73 -3.09
N LYS A 129 10.67 4.64 -3.24
CA LYS A 129 9.29 4.64 -3.78
C LYS A 129 8.27 4.75 -2.66
N LEU A 130 7.28 5.62 -2.85
CA LEU A 130 6.22 5.84 -1.88
C LEU A 130 5.32 4.60 -1.75
N SER A 131 4.99 4.26 -0.53
CA SER A 131 4.02 3.24 -0.14
C SER A 131 3.19 3.74 1.04
N LEU A 132 1.93 3.36 1.09
CA LEU A 132 0.99 3.84 2.10
C LEU A 132 0.60 2.78 3.13
N LEU A 133 0.61 1.50 2.74
CA LEU A 133 0.07 0.42 3.56
C LEU A 133 1.16 -0.39 4.25
N MET A 134 1.90 -1.15 3.46
CA MET A 134 2.84 -2.12 4.01
C MET A 134 3.84 -2.61 2.97
N ALA A 135 4.95 -3.14 3.46
CA ALA A 135 5.88 -3.93 2.67
C ALA A 135 6.17 -5.26 3.37
N SER A 136 6.60 -6.26 2.61
CA SER A 136 7.07 -7.50 3.20
C SER A 136 8.18 -8.15 2.38
N VAL A 137 8.99 -8.96 3.05
CA VAL A 137 10.07 -9.75 2.45
C VAL A 137 9.93 -11.19 2.93
N GLY A 138 10.02 -12.12 2.01
CA GLY A 138 9.94 -13.53 2.31
C GLY A 138 8.83 -14.25 1.57
N PHE A 139 8.13 -15.12 2.26
CA PHE A 139 7.17 -16.06 1.65
C PHE A 139 6.05 -15.37 0.86
N ASP A 140 5.38 -14.39 1.46
CA ASP A 140 4.25 -13.70 0.82
C ASP A 140 4.69 -12.82 -0.36
N ALA A 141 5.85 -12.18 -0.26
CA ALA A 141 6.43 -11.43 -1.38
C ALA A 141 6.71 -12.35 -2.59
N GLU A 142 7.17 -13.58 -2.35
CA GLU A 142 7.34 -14.58 -3.41
C GLU A 142 5.99 -15.04 -3.99
N VAL A 143 4.95 -15.17 -3.18
CA VAL A 143 3.58 -15.45 -3.66
C VAL A 143 3.12 -14.32 -4.59
N VAL A 144 3.24 -13.06 -4.15
CA VAL A 144 2.88 -11.88 -4.95
C VAL A 144 3.67 -11.83 -6.26
N ARG A 145 4.98 -12.07 -6.20
CA ARG A 145 5.85 -12.12 -7.39
C ARG A 145 5.36 -13.17 -8.40
N ARG A 146 5.05 -14.39 -7.95
CA ARG A 146 4.55 -15.47 -8.81
C ARG A 146 3.21 -15.14 -9.43
N VAL A 147 2.30 -14.58 -8.65
CA VAL A 147 1.01 -14.10 -9.15
C VAL A 147 1.23 -13.00 -10.20
N HIS A 148 2.11 -12.04 -9.94
CA HIS A 148 2.44 -10.97 -10.88
C HIS A 148 2.98 -11.53 -12.21
N LEU A 149 3.94 -12.45 -12.17
CA LEU A 149 4.51 -13.08 -13.37
C LEU A 149 3.52 -13.96 -14.13
N SER A 150 2.52 -14.52 -13.46
CA SER A 150 1.48 -15.36 -14.09
C SER A 150 0.29 -14.58 -14.64
N ARG A 151 0.24 -13.25 -14.44
CA ARG A 151 -0.86 -12.40 -14.89
C ARG A 151 -0.98 -12.38 -16.42
N LYS A 152 -1.93 -13.17 -16.94
CA LYS A 152 -2.42 -13.07 -18.33
C LYS A 152 -3.79 -12.41 -18.43
N SER A 153 -4.55 -12.32 -17.31
CA SER A 153 -5.89 -11.71 -17.20
C SER A 153 -6.29 -11.54 -15.73
N HIS A 154 -7.59 -11.45 -15.42
CA HIS A 154 -8.11 -11.31 -14.05
C HIS A 154 -7.56 -12.40 -13.10
N VAL A 155 -6.93 -11.97 -12.02
CA VAL A 155 -6.45 -12.87 -10.96
C VAL A 155 -7.64 -13.32 -10.11
N SER A 156 -7.98 -14.60 -10.18
CA SER A 156 -9.03 -15.18 -9.35
C SER A 156 -8.48 -15.56 -7.96
N ARG A 157 -9.37 -15.73 -6.97
CA ARG A 157 -9.01 -16.28 -5.66
C ARG A 157 -8.27 -17.62 -5.78
N TRP A 158 -8.65 -18.46 -6.73
CA TRP A 158 -8.00 -19.76 -7.00
C TRP A 158 -6.55 -19.60 -7.46
N THR A 159 -6.25 -18.55 -8.20
CA THR A 159 -4.85 -18.25 -8.64
C THR A 159 -3.95 -17.96 -7.43
N TYR A 160 -4.45 -17.20 -6.45
CA TYR A 160 -3.73 -16.96 -5.20
C TYR A 160 -3.54 -18.24 -4.39
N TRP A 161 -4.58 -19.06 -4.21
CA TRP A 161 -4.47 -20.31 -3.48
C TRP A 161 -3.48 -21.28 -4.11
N SER A 162 -3.51 -21.42 -5.43
CA SER A 162 -2.54 -22.25 -6.15
C SER A 162 -1.11 -21.72 -6.03
N ALA A 163 -0.92 -20.40 -6.08
CA ALA A 163 0.38 -19.76 -5.87
C ALA A 163 0.90 -19.98 -4.45
N ILE A 164 0.05 -19.84 -3.43
CA ILE A 164 0.40 -20.10 -2.02
C ILE A 164 0.87 -21.54 -1.84
N LEU A 165 0.06 -22.53 -2.27
CA LEU A 165 0.39 -23.95 -2.11
C LEU A 165 1.68 -24.31 -2.86
N ASN A 166 1.84 -23.86 -4.10
CA ASN A 166 3.04 -24.11 -4.89
C ASN A 166 4.28 -23.44 -4.28
N THR A 167 4.10 -22.24 -3.74
CA THR A 167 5.20 -21.54 -3.04
C THR A 167 5.56 -22.27 -1.74
N LEU A 168 4.60 -22.67 -0.93
CA LEU A 168 4.86 -23.39 0.33
C LEU A 168 5.76 -24.63 0.12
N VAL A 169 5.52 -25.40 -0.96
CA VAL A 169 6.27 -26.65 -1.22
C VAL A 169 7.66 -26.38 -1.82
N ARG A 170 7.79 -25.36 -2.64
CA ARG A 170 9.01 -25.12 -3.46
C ARG A 170 9.85 -23.96 -2.96
N TYR A 171 9.34 -23.16 -2.03
CA TYR A 171 10.05 -21.99 -1.55
C TYR A 171 11.23 -22.39 -0.66
N ARG A 172 12.38 -21.87 -1.03
CA ARG A 172 13.55 -21.93 -0.15
C ARG A 172 13.51 -20.69 0.71
N TRP A 173 13.31 -20.87 1.98
CA TRP A 173 13.22 -19.79 2.95
C TRP A 173 14.55 -19.05 3.04
N PRO A 174 14.58 -17.74 2.84
CA PRO A 174 15.83 -16.99 2.90
C PRO A 174 16.29 -16.82 4.34
N ASP A 175 17.59 -16.70 4.50
CA ASP A 175 18.19 -16.13 5.71
C ASP A 175 18.38 -14.64 5.47
N LEU A 176 17.62 -13.84 6.19
CA LEU A 176 17.59 -12.38 6.07
C LEU A 176 18.35 -11.77 7.23
N LYS A 177 19.21 -10.80 6.92
CA LYS A 177 19.81 -9.91 7.89
C LYS A 177 18.98 -8.63 7.98
N ILE A 178 18.55 -8.27 9.18
CA ILE A 178 17.61 -7.20 9.44
C ILE A 178 18.26 -6.20 10.40
N VAL A 179 18.44 -4.97 9.95
CA VAL A 179 18.98 -3.86 10.77
C VAL A 179 17.85 -2.88 11.03
N ILE A 180 17.56 -2.63 12.29
CA ILE A 180 16.46 -1.79 12.76
C ILE A 180 17.04 -0.49 13.31
N ARG A 181 16.51 0.64 12.85
CA ARG A 181 16.97 1.98 13.21
C ARG A 181 15.85 2.84 13.78
N GLY A 182 16.20 3.61 14.80
CA GLY A 182 15.30 4.59 15.41
C GLY A 182 15.52 6.00 14.87
N GLU A 183 15.25 6.95 15.72
CA GLU A 183 15.50 8.37 15.42
C GLU A 183 16.97 8.63 15.11
N ASN A 184 17.24 9.59 14.23
CA ASN A 184 18.57 9.96 13.77
C ASN A 184 19.40 8.78 13.22
N GLU A 185 18.75 7.83 12.57
CA GLU A 185 19.37 6.62 11.99
C GLU A 185 20.20 5.79 13.00
N ARG A 186 19.95 5.98 14.29
CA ARG A 186 20.63 5.19 15.33
C ARG A 186 20.16 3.74 15.26
N LYS A 187 21.11 2.81 15.12
CA LYS A 187 20.83 1.39 15.18
C LYS A 187 20.26 1.02 16.57
N ILE A 188 19.06 0.49 16.58
CA ILE A 188 18.38 0.00 17.79
C ILE A 188 18.68 -1.48 17.98
N ASP A 189 18.54 -2.27 16.89
CA ASP A 189 18.70 -3.71 16.95
C ASP A 189 19.21 -4.29 15.61
N GLU A 190 19.72 -5.49 15.67
CA GLU A 190 20.08 -6.30 14.50
C GLU A 190 19.63 -7.74 14.76
N THR A 191 18.92 -8.30 13.82
CA THR A 191 18.36 -9.64 13.97
C THR A 191 18.35 -10.38 12.64
N ASN A 192 18.18 -11.70 12.69
CA ASN A 192 17.95 -12.51 11.50
C ASN A 192 16.49 -12.97 11.45
N GLY A 193 16.03 -13.25 10.24
CA GLY A 193 14.69 -13.75 10.01
C GLY A 193 14.56 -14.41 8.65
N SER A 194 13.39 -14.96 8.38
CA SER A 194 13.08 -15.57 7.08
C SER A 194 11.81 -15.04 6.46
N TRP A 195 11.03 -14.29 7.24
CA TRP A 195 9.80 -13.65 6.78
C TRP A 195 9.57 -12.36 7.60
N VAL A 196 9.50 -11.23 6.92
CA VAL A 196 9.41 -9.89 7.51
C VAL A 196 8.20 -9.16 6.98
N PHE A 197 7.46 -8.56 7.88
CA PHE A 197 6.36 -7.63 7.58
C PHE A 197 6.70 -6.26 8.13
N VAL A 198 6.41 -5.22 7.39
CA VAL A 198 6.58 -3.81 7.77
C VAL A 198 5.27 -3.09 7.49
N PHE A 199 4.61 -2.62 8.53
CA PHE A 199 3.30 -1.97 8.44
C PHE A 199 3.40 -0.48 8.74
N ASN A 200 2.73 0.31 7.92
CA ASN A 200 2.33 1.67 8.19
C ASN A 200 0.87 1.70 8.65
N ILE A 201 0.03 0.85 8.05
CA ILE A 201 -1.40 0.71 8.37
C ILE A 201 -1.69 -0.75 8.73
N PRO A 202 -2.49 -1.05 9.78
CA PRO A 202 -2.69 -2.41 10.29
C PRO A 202 -3.67 -3.22 9.43
N ARG A 203 -3.45 -3.25 8.11
CA ARG A 203 -4.28 -4.01 7.17
C ARG A 203 -3.42 -4.86 6.25
N TYR A 204 -3.83 -6.11 6.12
CA TYR A 204 -3.21 -7.07 5.22
C TYR A 204 -4.27 -7.76 4.36
N ALA A 205 -3.83 -8.37 3.26
CA ALA A 205 -4.69 -9.11 2.33
C ALA A 205 -5.65 -10.07 3.05
N ALA A 206 -6.82 -10.31 2.46
CA ALA A 206 -7.89 -11.13 3.02
C ALA A 206 -8.42 -10.67 4.40
N GLY A 207 -8.23 -9.40 4.78
CA GLY A 207 -8.71 -8.85 6.04
C GLY A 207 -7.89 -9.29 7.26
N LEU A 208 -6.72 -9.87 7.07
CA LEU A 208 -5.85 -10.29 8.17
C LEU A 208 -5.26 -9.07 8.89
N ASN A 209 -5.24 -9.13 10.22
CA ASN A 209 -4.58 -8.17 11.09
C ASN A 209 -3.36 -8.82 11.73
N ILE A 210 -2.19 -8.56 11.15
CA ILE A 210 -0.93 -9.13 11.63
C ILE A 210 -0.41 -8.33 12.82
N ILE A 211 -0.45 -7.00 12.76
CA ILE A 211 -0.11 -6.10 13.87
C ILE A 211 -1.30 -5.18 14.11
N GLN A 212 -2.12 -5.51 15.10
CA GLN A 212 -3.44 -4.89 15.31
C GLN A 212 -3.38 -3.44 15.81
N ASP A 213 -2.32 -3.08 16.50
CA ASP A 213 -2.12 -1.79 17.18
C ASP A 213 -1.16 -0.86 16.42
N ALA A 214 -0.81 -1.18 15.17
CA ALA A 214 -0.13 -0.25 14.29
C ALA A 214 -1.02 0.97 14.05
N LYS A 215 -0.40 2.17 14.00
CA LYS A 215 -1.10 3.45 13.82
C LYS A 215 -0.59 4.15 12.58
N GLU A 216 -1.51 4.72 11.85
CA GLU A 216 -1.27 5.36 10.57
C GLU A 216 -0.58 6.73 10.64
N ASP A 217 -0.46 7.34 11.83
CA ASP A 217 -0.09 8.76 12.00
C ASP A 217 0.96 9.03 13.10
N ASP A 218 1.55 7.99 13.68
CA ASP A 218 2.44 8.12 14.85
C ASP A 218 3.93 8.24 14.50
N GLY A 219 4.24 8.23 13.21
CA GLY A 219 5.59 8.43 12.69
C GLY A 219 6.50 7.22 12.87
N PHE A 220 5.97 6.02 13.04
CA PHE A 220 6.74 4.78 13.17
C PHE A 220 6.25 3.70 12.23
N LEU A 221 7.14 2.77 11.94
CA LEU A 221 6.85 1.51 11.27
C LEU A 221 6.72 0.41 12.30
N ASP A 222 5.68 -0.41 12.19
CA ASP A 222 5.50 -1.61 12.97
C ASP A 222 5.99 -2.84 12.21
N ILE A 223 6.92 -3.58 12.81
CA ILE A 223 7.62 -4.68 12.16
C ILE A 223 7.29 -5.99 12.84
N GLY A 224 6.99 -6.99 12.04
CA GLY A 224 6.85 -8.38 12.47
C GLY A 224 7.87 -9.26 11.77
N VAL A 225 8.57 -10.10 12.52
CA VAL A 225 9.62 -11.00 12.01
C VAL A 225 9.37 -12.41 12.50
N PHE A 226 9.31 -13.36 11.55
CA PHE A 226 9.52 -14.77 11.86
C PHE A 226 11.00 -15.11 11.69
N ASP A 227 11.61 -15.58 12.76
CA ASP A 227 13.07 -15.80 12.81
C ASP A 227 13.56 -17.02 12.03
N ARG A 228 12.67 -17.96 11.72
CA ARG A 228 12.99 -19.21 11.02
C ARG A 228 12.06 -19.49 9.85
N GLY A 229 12.63 -20.07 8.82
CA GLY A 229 11.92 -20.61 7.67
C GLY A 229 11.87 -22.14 7.68
N GLY A 230 11.42 -22.72 6.57
CA GLY A 230 11.30 -24.16 6.35
C GLY A 230 9.86 -24.60 6.12
N LEU A 231 9.66 -25.73 5.45
CA LEU A 231 8.34 -26.16 4.99
C LEU A 231 7.33 -26.32 6.14
N LEU A 232 7.65 -27.14 7.13
CA LEU A 232 6.73 -27.39 8.26
C LEU A 232 6.54 -26.15 9.13
N HIS A 233 7.63 -25.42 9.34
CA HIS A 233 7.60 -24.19 10.12
C HIS A 233 6.81 -23.10 9.39
N GLY A 234 7.05 -22.90 8.10
CA GLY A 234 6.31 -21.97 7.27
C GLY A 234 4.81 -22.26 7.21
N LEU A 235 4.42 -23.54 7.14
CA LEU A 235 3.02 -23.96 7.25
C LEU A 235 2.42 -23.54 8.60
N SER A 236 3.16 -23.75 9.70
CA SER A 236 2.70 -23.35 11.04
C SER A 236 2.59 -21.83 11.19
N CYS A 237 3.54 -21.06 10.64
CA CYS A 237 3.49 -19.60 10.61
C CYS A 237 2.30 -19.10 9.78
N TYR A 238 2.13 -19.64 8.57
CA TYR A 238 1.00 -19.29 7.71
C TYR A 238 -0.35 -19.57 8.40
N TRP A 239 -0.49 -20.75 8.99
CA TRP A 239 -1.70 -21.10 9.74
C TRP A 239 -1.91 -20.21 10.97
N ALA A 240 -0.85 -19.91 11.71
CA ALA A 240 -0.91 -19.03 12.87
C ALA A 240 -1.30 -17.59 12.50
N VAL A 241 -0.80 -17.07 11.37
CA VAL A 241 -1.19 -15.76 10.82
C VAL A 241 -2.67 -15.77 10.42
N THR A 242 -3.12 -16.79 9.70
CA THR A 242 -4.54 -16.87 9.26
C THR A 242 -5.50 -17.02 10.43
N CYS A 243 -5.08 -17.69 11.52
CA CYS A 243 -5.89 -17.82 12.76
C CYS A 243 -5.69 -16.67 13.75
N GLY A 244 -4.84 -15.67 13.46
CA GLY A 244 -4.53 -14.57 14.37
C GLY A 244 -3.75 -14.98 15.63
N ARG A 245 -3.10 -16.16 15.62
CA ARG A 245 -2.38 -16.73 16.77
C ARG A 245 -0.85 -16.60 16.68
N HIS A 246 -0.33 -15.97 15.65
CA HIS A 246 1.11 -15.82 15.42
C HIS A 246 1.84 -15.08 16.56
N HIS A 247 1.17 -14.16 17.25
CA HIS A 247 1.72 -13.44 18.40
C HIS A 247 2.06 -14.36 19.60
N GLN A 248 1.54 -15.58 19.64
CA GLN A 248 1.84 -16.58 20.67
C GLN A 248 3.05 -17.46 20.30
N MET A 249 3.56 -17.34 19.10
CA MET A 249 4.69 -18.14 18.63
C MET A 249 6.00 -17.59 19.20
N LYS A 250 6.87 -18.48 19.72
CA LYS A 250 8.21 -18.09 20.22
C LYS A 250 9.12 -17.50 19.14
N GLN A 251 8.85 -17.82 17.88
CA GLN A 251 9.62 -17.38 16.72
C GLN A 251 9.12 -16.05 16.13
N TRP A 252 8.03 -15.51 16.66
CA TRP A 252 7.53 -14.20 16.29
C TRP A 252 8.19 -13.13 17.14
N ARG A 253 8.78 -12.12 16.45
CA ARG A 253 9.32 -10.93 17.10
C ARG A 253 8.69 -9.70 16.52
N ARG A 254 8.45 -8.73 17.35
CA ARG A 254 7.90 -7.44 16.97
C ARG A 254 8.85 -6.32 17.34
N PHE A 255 8.95 -5.34 16.44
CA PHE A 255 9.74 -4.13 16.63
C PHE A 255 8.93 -2.93 16.16
N ARG A 256 9.36 -1.75 16.59
CA ARG A 256 8.84 -0.47 16.15
C ARG A 256 10.02 0.46 15.89
N CYS A 257 10.05 1.13 14.73
CA CYS A 257 11.21 1.88 14.30
C CYS A 257 10.90 3.00 13.32
N LYS A 258 11.91 3.78 12.97
CA LYS A 258 11.86 4.81 11.90
C LYS A 258 12.29 4.24 10.56
N SER A 259 13.27 3.35 10.56
CA SER A 259 13.72 2.69 9.33
C SER A 259 14.21 1.26 9.60
N ILE A 260 14.15 0.45 8.57
CA ILE A 260 14.62 -0.92 8.54
C ILE A 260 15.37 -1.18 7.23
N GLN A 261 16.49 -1.85 7.35
CA GLN A 261 17.23 -2.37 6.21
C GLN A 261 17.21 -3.89 6.26
N ILE A 262 16.84 -4.51 5.15
CA ILE A 262 16.75 -5.97 5.01
C ILE A 262 17.67 -6.39 3.87
N ASP A 263 18.56 -7.34 4.15
CA ASP A 263 19.51 -7.89 3.20
C ASP A 263 19.51 -9.43 3.28
N SER A 264 20.04 -10.08 2.26
CA SER A 264 20.30 -11.51 2.31
C SER A 264 21.60 -11.79 3.05
N VAL A 265 21.64 -12.83 3.87
CA VAL A 265 22.89 -13.27 4.49
C VAL A 265 23.86 -13.75 3.39
N ALA A 266 25.11 -13.31 3.47
CA ALA A 266 26.14 -13.64 2.49
C ALA A 266 26.27 -15.16 2.27
N GLY A 267 26.31 -15.60 1.00
CA GLY A 267 26.39 -17.00 0.62
C GLY A 267 25.04 -17.68 0.31
N ASN A 268 23.93 -16.98 0.48
CA ASN A 268 22.63 -17.50 0.04
C ASN A 268 22.34 -16.99 -1.40
N PRO A 269 22.36 -17.88 -2.42
CA PRO A 269 22.20 -17.46 -3.82
C PRO A 269 20.76 -17.07 -4.18
N GLN A 270 19.85 -17.06 -3.21
CA GLN A 270 18.45 -16.82 -3.47
C GLN A 270 18.13 -15.33 -3.43
N GLN A 271 17.77 -14.80 -4.58
CA GLN A 271 17.16 -13.49 -4.71
C GLN A 271 15.81 -13.50 -3.97
N SER A 272 15.72 -12.76 -2.88
CA SER A 272 14.47 -12.59 -2.15
C SER A 272 13.75 -11.34 -2.67
N SER A 273 12.46 -11.49 -2.89
CA SER A 273 11.59 -10.40 -3.35
C SER A 273 11.02 -9.64 -2.18
N CYS A 274 10.79 -8.35 -2.41
CA CYS A 274 9.98 -7.48 -1.58
C CYS A 274 8.67 -7.19 -2.31
N GLN A 275 7.55 -7.24 -1.61
CA GLN A 275 6.27 -6.71 -2.08
C GLN A 275 5.97 -5.39 -1.37
N THR A 276 5.19 -4.53 -2.02
CA THR A 276 4.80 -3.21 -1.53
C THR A 276 3.34 -2.98 -1.91
N ASP A 277 2.49 -2.71 -0.92
CA ASP A 277 1.05 -2.46 -1.11
C ASP A 277 0.33 -3.55 -1.95
N GLY A 278 0.79 -4.80 -1.86
CA GLY A 278 0.23 -5.94 -2.59
C GLY A 278 0.75 -6.13 -4.02
N ASP A 279 1.69 -5.31 -4.48
CA ASP A 279 2.37 -5.47 -5.76
C ASP A 279 3.83 -5.90 -5.59
N TRP A 280 4.40 -6.53 -6.63
CA TRP A 280 5.82 -6.82 -6.63
C TRP A 280 6.62 -5.52 -6.70
N GLY A 281 7.42 -5.26 -5.66
CA GLY A 281 8.12 -4.00 -5.46
C GLY A 281 9.57 -4.01 -5.97
N CYS A 282 10.41 -4.81 -5.35
CA CYS A 282 11.85 -4.84 -5.64
C CYS A 282 12.49 -6.15 -5.14
N GLU A 283 13.79 -6.28 -5.39
CA GLU A 283 14.65 -7.32 -4.85
C GLU A 283 15.53 -6.75 -3.72
N LEU A 284 16.10 -7.64 -2.89
CA LEU A 284 17.03 -7.24 -1.85
C LEU A 284 18.37 -6.72 -2.43
N PRO A 285 19.03 -5.79 -1.76
CA PRO A 285 18.68 -5.21 -0.46
C PRO A 285 17.53 -4.22 -0.55
N VAL A 286 16.75 -4.11 0.54
CA VAL A 286 15.67 -3.13 0.66
C VAL A 286 15.83 -2.29 1.91
N THR A 287 15.63 -0.99 1.75
CA THR A 287 15.51 -0.02 2.85
C THR A 287 14.08 0.51 2.88
N ILE A 288 13.45 0.41 4.04
CA ILE A 288 12.10 0.91 4.28
C ILE A 288 12.17 1.91 5.41
N GLN A 289 11.65 3.10 5.18
CA GLN A 289 11.70 4.19 6.16
C GLN A 289 10.43 5.01 6.17
N ILE A 290 10.03 5.47 7.35
CA ILE A 290 9.01 6.50 7.49
C ILE A 290 9.60 7.85 7.12
N THR A 291 8.80 8.74 6.55
CA THR A 291 9.26 10.08 6.16
C THR A 291 8.57 11.14 7.00
N ASP A 292 9.12 12.36 6.99
CA ASP A 292 8.46 13.53 7.57
C ASP A 292 7.29 14.03 6.70
N ARG A 293 7.23 13.56 5.44
CA ARG A 293 6.08 13.81 4.56
C ARG A 293 4.87 13.10 5.13
N LYS A 294 3.78 13.84 5.26
CA LYS A 294 2.46 13.30 5.61
C LYS A 294 1.53 13.41 4.39
N LEU A 295 0.56 12.54 4.32
CA LEU A 295 -0.50 12.61 3.33
C LEU A 295 -1.81 12.97 4.01
N SER A 296 -2.49 14.00 3.50
CA SER A 296 -3.86 14.32 3.89
C SER A 296 -4.84 13.47 3.09
N LEU A 297 -5.59 12.62 3.76
CA LEU A 297 -6.59 11.75 3.15
C LEU A 297 -7.99 12.26 3.48
N VAL A 298 -8.84 12.49 2.47
CA VAL A 298 -10.24 12.86 2.65
C VAL A 298 -11.03 11.63 3.13
N VAL A 299 -11.79 11.79 4.24
CA VAL A 299 -12.54 10.71 4.89
C VAL A 299 -13.99 11.11 5.18
#